data_dd81e8e7080917f4b37c8a9e037e197e
#
_entry.id   dd81e8e7080917f4b37c8a9e037e197e
#
_cell.length_a   1.000
_cell.length_b   1.000
_cell.length_c   1.000
_cell.angle_alpha   90.00
_cell.angle_beta   90.00
_cell.angle_gamma   90.00
#
_symmetry.space_group_name_H-M   'P 1'
#
loop_
_entity.id
_entity.type
_entity.pdbx_description
1 polymer ?
#
loop_
_entity_poly.entity_id
_entity_poly.type
_entity_poly.pdbx_seq_one_letter_code
_entity_poly.pdbx_strand_id
1 'polypeptide(L)'
;MKKSIVLGLLCLAGLGANAETTLDVNPVKQLAATAEGSATLTLSADDVVAGQEFTLNVDLNNAEDPICGVQADIYLPEGLEFVTDEYDDPFMEGGRSTKITTSGAIQKDGALRILCYSSKNYLYEGTEGAVVTITVKAADTFSAGNIEMNKIVLSRYENKKVNQIKPADFTLPVSTTDAINSVEAQKSNSVRVNLAGQVVDKTFKGVVIMNGKKTLVK
;
A
#
# COMPACT_ATOMS: atom_id res chain seq x y z
N MET A 1 12.51 4.75 65.85
CA MET A 1 11.32 3.99 65.44
C MET A 1 11.20 4.09 63.94
N LYS A 2 11.64 3.05 63.22
CA LYS A 2 11.58 3.00 61.77
C LYS A 2 10.25 2.34 61.36
N LYS A 3 9.38 3.07 60.68
CA LYS A 3 8.17 2.51 60.08
C LYS A 3 8.48 1.98 58.71
N SER A 4 8.57 0.66 58.59
CA SER A 4 8.62 -0.03 57.31
C SER A 4 7.22 -0.05 56.71
N ILE A 5 7.07 0.56 55.52
CA ILE A 5 5.87 0.41 54.71
C ILE A 5 6.11 -0.83 53.82
N VAL A 6 5.41 -1.91 54.13
CA VAL A 6 5.35 -3.10 53.30
C VAL A 6 4.36 -2.81 52.17
N LEU A 7 4.86 -2.58 50.99
CA LEU A 7 4.04 -2.47 49.79
C LEU A 7 3.65 -3.89 49.37
N GLY A 8 2.41 -4.27 49.62
CA GLY A 8 1.87 -5.56 49.25
C GLY A 8 1.79 -5.68 47.71
N LEU A 9 2.61 -6.57 47.18
CA LEU A 9 2.54 -6.97 45.77
C LEU A 9 1.33 -7.90 45.60
N LEU A 10 0.23 -7.38 45.09
CA LEU A 10 -0.93 -8.17 44.71
C LEU A 10 -0.65 -8.82 43.34
N CYS A 11 -0.17 -10.07 43.36
CA CYS A 11 -0.09 -10.91 42.16
C CYS A 11 -1.52 -11.31 41.76
N LEU A 12 -2.11 -10.65 40.79
CA LEU A 12 -3.21 -11.22 40.04
C LEU A 12 -2.61 -12.10 38.94
N ALA A 13 -2.52 -13.40 39.22
CA ALA A 13 -2.35 -14.40 38.18
C ALA A 13 -3.71 -14.67 37.53
N GLY A 14 -3.81 -14.45 36.23
CA GLY A 14 -4.96 -14.97 35.52
C GLY A 14 -5.29 -14.22 34.24
N LEU A 15 -5.05 -14.93 33.15
CA LEU A 15 -5.54 -14.74 31.79
C LEU A 15 -4.62 -13.96 30.85
N GLY A 16 -4.05 -14.73 29.94
CA GLY A 16 -3.14 -14.29 28.91
C GLY A 16 -3.78 -13.28 27.96
N ALA A 17 -3.25 -12.10 28.03
CA ALA A 17 -3.20 -11.16 26.94
C ALA A 17 -1.80 -10.57 27.01
N ASN A 18 -0.99 -10.78 26.00
CA ASN A 18 0.30 -10.13 25.86
C ASN A 18 0.07 -8.63 25.66
N ALA A 19 -0.15 -7.92 26.75
CA ALA A 19 -0.03 -6.48 26.78
C ALA A 19 1.42 -6.19 27.17
N GLU A 20 2.28 -5.93 26.20
CA GLU A 20 3.53 -5.24 26.46
C GLU A 20 3.19 -3.85 27.00
N THR A 21 3.19 -3.74 28.32
CA THR A 21 3.09 -2.46 28.99
C THR A 21 4.48 -1.81 28.94
N THR A 22 4.79 -1.14 27.84
CA THR A 22 5.88 -0.17 27.86
C THR A 22 5.44 0.99 28.76
N LEU A 23 6.03 1.08 29.93
CA LEU A 23 5.90 2.25 30.79
C LEU A 23 6.55 3.44 30.09
N ASP A 24 5.76 4.22 29.35
CA ASP A 24 6.21 5.51 28.82
C ASP A 24 6.23 6.50 30.01
N VAL A 25 7.44 6.88 30.42
CA VAL A 25 7.65 7.83 31.54
C VAL A 25 7.30 9.28 31.18
N ASN A 26 6.59 9.52 30.09
CA ASN A 26 6.15 10.86 29.73
C ASN A 26 4.70 11.11 30.23
N PRO A 27 4.49 11.85 31.33
CA PRO A 27 3.17 12.01 31.93
C PRO A 27 2.17 12.83 31.09
N VAL A 28 2.59 13.35 29.94
CA VAL A 28 1.74 14.16 29.04
C VAL A 28 1.06 13.31 27.96
N LYS A 29 1.50 12.08 27.76
CA LYS A 29 0.89 11.18 26.78
C LYS A 29 -0.12 10.26 27.46
N GLN A 30 -1.31 10.77 27.72
CA GLN A 30 -2.44 9.88 27.92
C GLN A 30 -2.64 9.12 26.61
N LEU A 31 -2.15 7.88 26.57
CA LEU A 31 -2.48 6.96 25.48
C LEU A 31 -4.01 6.86 25.44
N ALA A 32 -4.60 7.24 24.31
CA ALA A 32 -6.02 7.04 24.11
C ALA A 32 -6.33 5.55 24.37
N ALA A 33 -7.43 5.27 25.07
CA ALA A 33 -7.84 3.90 25.32
C ALA A 33 -8.03 3.16 24.00
N THR A 34 -7.54 1.92 23.92
CA THR A 34 -7.84 1.04 22.77
C THR A 34 -9.31 0.68 22.80
N ALA A 35 -10.00 0.92 21.71
CA ALA A 35 -11.41 0.58 21.53
C ALA A 35 -11.54 -0.52 20.49
N GLU A 36 -12.60 -1.32 20.59
CA GLU A 36 -13.01 -2.19 19.50
C GLU A 36 -13.60 -1.32 18.38
N GLY A 37 -13.32 -1.68 17.14
CA GLY A 37 -13.83 -1.02 15.94
C GLY A 37 -13.71 -1.90 14.73
N SER A 38 -14.51 -1.61 13.70
CA SER A 38 -14.55 -2.34 12.44
C SER A 38 -13.75 -1.66 11.33
N ALA A 39 -13.27 -0.42 11.58
CA ALA A 39 -12.49 0.31 10.59
C ALA A 39 -11.20 -0.42 10.23
N THR A 40 -10.91 -0.48 8.93
CA THR A 40 -9.71 -1.11 8.39
C THR A 40 -8.92 -0.13 7.54
N LEU A 41 -7.61 -0.33 7.48
CA LEU A 41 -6.71 0.38 6.59
C LEU A 41 -6.05 -0.65 5.68
N THR A 42 -6.07 -0.39 4.38
CA THR A 42 -5.50 -1.26 3.34
C THR A 42 -4.65 -0.46 2.38
N LEU A 43 -3.89 -1.14 1.53
CA LEU A 43 -3.14 -0.53 0.44
C LEU A 43 -3.73 -0.98 -0.89
N SER A 44 -3.73 -0.08 -1.86
CA SER A 44 -3.93 -0.39 -3.28
C SER A 44 -2.90 0.36 -4.12
N ALA A 45 -2.57 -0.15 -5.29
CA ALA A 45 -1.60 0.46 -6.17
C ALA A 45 -2.12 0.45 -7.60
N ASP A 46 -1.70 1.46 -8.37
CA ASP A 46 -1.84 1.45 -9.82
C ASP A 46 -0.94 0.36 -10.43
N ASP A 47 -1.04 0.16 -11.73
CA ASP A 47 -0.18 -0.77 -12.47
C ASP A 47 1.31 -0.41 -12.27
N VAL A 48 2.08 -1.35 -11.74
CA VAL A 48 3.51 -1.17 -11.52
C VAL A 48 4.26 -1.51 -12.79
N VAL A 49 4.97 -0.54 -13.35
CA VAL A 49 5.82 -0.71 -14.53
C VAL A 49 7.28 -0.47 -14.14
N ALA A 50 8.17 -1.40 -14.50
CA ALA A 50 9.60 -1.25 -14.22
C ALA A 50 10.16 0.07 -14.77
N GLY A 51 10.95 0.77 -13.97
CA GLY A 51 11.54 2.08 -14.29
C GLY A 51 10.58 3.27 -14.22
N GLN A 52 9.32 3.07 -13.85
CA GLN A 52 8.31 4.15 -13.81
C GLN A 52 7.81 4.42 -12.39
N GLU A 53 7.21 5.59 -12.24
CA GLU A 53 6.47 5.97 -11.05
C GLU A 53 5.04 5.44 -11.11
N PHE A 54 4.48 5.11 -9.95
CA PHE A 54 3.10 4.70 -9.80
C PHE A 54 2.52 5.27 -8.49
N THR A 55 1.21 5.25 -8.37
CA THR A 55 0.50 5.72 -7.19
C THR A 55 0.23 4.55 -6.24
N LEU A 56 0.62 4.71 -4.98
CA LEU A 56 0.25 3.84 -3.88
C LEU A 56 -0.82 4.55 -3.04
N ASN A 57 -1.99 3.95 -2.90
CA ASN A 57 -3.08 4.49 -2.10
C ASN A 57 -3.13 3.81 -0.74
N VAL A 58 -3.41 4.61 0.29
CA VAL A 58 -3.78 4.14 1.63
C VAL A 58 -5.28 4.31 1.75
N ASP A 59 -6.01 3.20 1.73
CA ASP A 59 -7.46 3.16 1.69
C ASP A 59 -8.03 2.88 3.08
N LEU A 60 -8.89 3.78 3.55
CA LEU A 60 -9.61 3.64 4.81
C LEU A 60 -11.05 3.19 4.54
N ASN A 61 -11.45 2.07 5.14
CA ASN A 61 -12.85 1.69 5.28
C ASN A 61 -13.28 1.97 6.73
N ASN A 62 -14.24 2.88 6.91
CA ASN A 62 -14.70 3.33 8.21
C ASN A 62 -16.24 3.44 8.27
N ALA A 63 -16.95 2.52 7.60
CA ALA A 63 -18.40 2.58 7.44
C ALA A 63 -19.17 2.78 8.77
N GLU A 64 -18.66 2.22 9.87
CA GLU A 64 -19.31 2.28 11.18
C GLU A 64 -18.52 3.06 12.24
N ASP A 65 -17.30 3.50 11.91
CA ASP A 65 -16.42 4.16 12.85
C ASP A 65 -16.15 5.62 12.44
N PRO A 66 -16.40 6.61 13.32
CA PRO A 66 -16.12 8.02 13.06
C PRO A 66 -14.61 8.31 13.21
N ILE A 67 -13.82 8.04 12.18
CA ILE A 67 -12.37 8.20 12.19
C ILE A 67 -11.98 9.64 11.91
N CYS A 68 -11.07 10.19 12.74
CA CYS A 68 -10.53 11.55 12.66
C CYS A 68 -9.00 11.61 12.49
N GLY A 69 -8.33 10.47 12.46
CA GLY A 69 -6.88 10.42 12.27
C GLY A 69 -6.38 9.02 11.94
N VAL A 70 -5.27 8.97 11.22
CA VAL A 70 -4.62 7.74 10.76
C VAL A 70 -3.12 7.87 11.02
N GLN A 71 -2.51 6.79 11.51
CA GLN A 71 -1.06 6.60 11.55
C GLN A 71 -0.76 5.21 11.05
N ALA A 72 0.30 5.07 10.24
CA ALA A 72 0.86 3.79 9.83
C ALA A 72 2.32 3.95 9.41
N ASP A 73 3.07 2.85 9.42
CA ASP A 73 4.40 2.73 8.85
C ASP A 73 4.31 1.84 7.60
N ILE A 74 4.80 2.32 6.47
CA ILE A 74 4.79 1.63 5.17
C ILE A 74 6.21 1.27 4.79
N TYR A 75 6.45 0.00 4.49
CA TYR A 75 7.73 -0.55 4.06
C TYR A 75 7.64 -0.99 2.61
N LEU A 76 8.58 -0.54 1.80
CA LEU A 76 8.72 -0.97 0.41
C LEU A 76 9.69 -2.15 0.30
N PRO A 77 9.46 -3.10 -0.62
CA PRO A 77 10.44 -4.14 -0.93
C PRO A 77 11.63 -3.55 -1.70
N GLU A 78 12.72 -4.32 -1.77
CA GLU A 78 13.87 -3.95 -2.59
C GLU A 78 13.47 -3.68 -4.05
N GLY A 79 13.98 -2.59 -4.61
CA GLY A 79 13.67 -2.15 -5.96
C GLY A 79 12.45 -1.22 -6.08
N LEU A 80 11.78 -0.90 -4.97
CA LEU A 80 10.83 0.22 -4.90
C LEU A 80 11.39 1.31 -3.99
N GLU A 81 11.14 2.57 -4.31
CA GLU A 81 11.56 3.73 -3.52
C GLU A 81 10.44 4.77 -3.44
N PHE A 82 10.33 5.45 -2.30
CA PHE A 82 9.46 6.62 -2.19
C PHE A 82 10.07 7.77 -2.99
N VAL A 83 9.25 8.43 -3.81
CA VAL A 83 9.70 9.65 -4.51
C VAL A 83 9.66 10.79 -3.51
N THR A 84 10.78 11.53 -3.40
CA THR A 84 10.95 12.64 -2.47
C THR A 84 11.34 13.91 -3.20
N ASP A 85 11.14 15.05 -2.56
CA ASP A 85 11.63 16.33 -3.03
C ASP A 85 13.11 16.57 -2.65
N GLU A 86 13.60 17.79 -2.86
CA GLU A 86 14.98 18.20 -2.54
C GLU A 86 15.29 18.24 -1.04
N TYR A 87 14.29 18.09 -0.17
CA TYR A 87 14.41 18.09 1.29
C TYR A 87 14.18 16.69 1.89
N ASP A 88 14.14 15.65 1.05
CA ASP A 88 13.79 14.27 1.42
C ASP A 88 12.33 14.10 1.91
N ASP A 89 11.45 15.08 1.64
CA ASP A 89 10.04 14.96 1.97
C ASP A 89 9.32 14.12 0.91
N PRO A 90 8.57 13.06 1.30
CA PRO A 90 7.89 12.18 0.35
C PRO A 90 6.74 12.88 -0.36
N PHE A 91 6.60 12.67 -1.66
CA PHE A 91 5.44 13.14 -2.43
C PHE A 91 4.19 12.39 -2.00
N MET A 92 3.35 13.10 -1.25
CA MET A 92 2.10 12.58 -0.73
C MET A 92 0.99 13.62 -0.81
N GLU A 93 -0.23 13.13 -1.02
CA GLU A 93 -1.43 13.96 -0.99
C GLU A 93 -2.47 13.37 -0.03
N GLY A 94 -3.16 14.25 0.70
CA GLY A 94 -4.28 13.86 1.55
C GLY A 94 -5.57 13.75 0.74
N GLY A 95 -6.31 12.66 0.96
CA GLY A 95 -7.61 12.42 0.36
C GLY A 95 -8.77 12.57 1.34
N ARG A 96 -10.01 12.55 0.83
CA ARG A 96 -11.29 12.50 1.55
C ARG A 96 -11.62 13.64 2.49
N SER A 97 -10.68 14.50 2.88
CA SER A 97 -11.00 15.67 3.70
C SER A 97 -9.90 16.73 3.65
N THR A 98 -10.25 17.94 3.28
CA THR A 98 -9.35 19.10 3.33
C THR A 98 -9.13 19.66 4.75
N LYS A 99 -9.83 19.10 5.75
CA LYS A 99 -9.76 19.53 7.16
C LYS A 99 -8.84 18.63 7.99
N ILE A 100 -8.29 17.59 7.37
CA ILE A 100 -7.34 16.66 7.96
C ILE A 100 -5.99 16.95 7.33
N THR A 101 -4.99 17.22 8.18
CA THR A 101 -3.62 17.45 7.75
C THR A 101 -2.94 16.11 7.51
N THR A 102 -2.32 15.94 6.35
CA THR A 102 -1.48 14.79 6.01
C THR A 102 -0.03 15.17 6.11
N SER A 103 0.77 14.35 6.76
CA SER A 103 2.21 14.51 6.92
C SER A 103 2.87 13.13 6.88
N GLY A 104 4.10 13.06 6.41
CA GLY A 104 4.88 11.84 6.40
C GLY A 104 6.36 12.11 6.57
N ALA A 105 7.08 11.11 7.03
CA ALA A 105 8.53 11.18 7.14
C ALA A 105 9.14 9.77 7.00
N ILE A 106 10.22 9.67 6.25
CA ILE A 106 11.00 8.43 6.14
C ILE A 106 11.76 8.22 7.44
N GLN A 107 11.57 7.07 8.04
CA GLN A 107 12.18 6.67 9.30
C GLN A 107 13.58 6.09 9.06
N LYS A 108 14.38 5.95 10.12
CA LYS A 108 15.75 5.39 10.04
C LYS A 108 15.79 3.93 9.55
N ASP A 109 14.70 3.21 9.69
CA ASP A 109 14.54 1.82 9.22
C ASP A 109 14.01 1.73 7.77
N GLY A 110 13.88 2.89 7.09
CA GLY A 110 13.39 2.98 5.71
C GLY A 110 11.88 3.02 5.57
N ALA A 111 11.12 2.86 6.66
CA ALA A 111 9.68 2.98 6.59
C ALA A 111 9.22 4.42 6.34
N LEU A 112 8.20 4.61 5.53
CA LEU A 112 7.45 5.87 5.50
C LEU A 112 6.39 5.85 6.59
N ARG A 113 6.58 6.68 7.63
CA ARG A 113 5.53 6.94 8.62
C ARG A 113 4.59 8.00 8.08
N ILE A 114 3.33 7.63 7.91
CA ILE A 114 2.25 8.57 7.61
C ILE A 114 1.54 8.97 8.90
N LEU A 115 1.12 10.23 8.96
CA LEU A 115 0.32 10.79 10.04
C LEU A 115 -0.73 11.73 9.48
N CYS A 116 -1.99 11.35 9.61
CA CYS A 116 -3.13 12.19 9.26
C CYS A 116 -3.87 12.58 10.52
N TYR A 117 -4.05 13.87 10.74
CA TYR A 117 -4.65 14.36 11.97
C TYR A 117 -5.47 15.64 11.77
N SER A 118 -6.37 15.88 12.70
CA SER A 118 -7.13 17.12 12.77
C SER A 118 -7.11 17.68 14.20
N SER A 119 -6.70 18.94 14.35
CA SER A 119 -6.70 19.63 15.64
C SER A 119 -8.10 19.81 16.25
N LYS A 120 -9.14 19.71 15.42
CA LYS A 120 -10.55 19.86 15.81
C LYS A 120 -11.32 18.54 15.74
N ASN A 121 -10.63 17.41 15.56
CA ASN A 121 -11.22 16.07 15.41
C ASN A 121 -12.27 16.01 14.26
N TYR A 122 -12.01 16.68 13.15
CA TYR A 122 -12.82 16.50 11.96
C TYR A 122 -12.73 15.07 11.46
N LEU A 123 -13.86 14.53 11.04
CA LEU A 123 -13.97 13.17 10.54
C LEU A 123 -13.64 13.12 9.05
N TYR A 124 -13.20 11.96 8.59
CA TYR A 124 -13.13 11.68 7.16
C TYR A 124 -14.54 11.67 6.55
N GLU A 125 -14.66 12.26 5.38
CA GLU A 125 -15.90 12.27 4.61
C GLU A 125 -16.09 10.93 3.88
N GLY A 126 -17.33 10.46 3.79
CA GLY A 126 -17.64 9.15 3.21
C GLY A 126 -17.25 7.98 4.12
N THR A 127 -17.37 6.77 3.59
CA THR A 127 -17.20 5.52 4.34
C THR A 127 -16.01 4.68 3.88
N GLU A 128 -15.48 4.94 2.68
CA GLU A 128 -14.36 4.20 2.09
C GLU A 128 -13.57 5.05 1.09
N GLY A 129 -12.35 4.64 0.78
CA GLY A 129 -11.48 5.22 -0.22
C GLY A 129 -10.17 5.78 0.32
N ALA A 130 -9.34 6.27 -0.59
CA ALA A 130 -8.00 6.74 -0.30
C ALA A 130 -8.00 7.95 0.63
N VAL A 131 -7.27 7.85 1.74
CA VAL A 131 -7.01 8.94 2.69
C VAL A 131 -5.64 9.55 2.50
N VAL A 132 -4.72 8.81 1.89
CA VAL A 132 -3.40 9.27 1.45
C VAL A 132 -3.08 8.63 0.12
N THR A 133 -2.50 9.39 -0.79
CA THR A 133 -1.85 8.91 -2.00
C THR A 133 -0.36 9.20 -1.90
N ILE A 134 0.48 8.28 -2.34
CA ILE A 134 1.94 8.32 -2.23
C ILE A 134 2.53 8.01 -3.60
N THR A 135 3.50 8.78 -4.04
CA THR A 135 4.24 8.47 -5.27
C THR A 135 5.40 7.53 -4.96
N VAL A 136 5.44 6.41 -5.64
CA VAL A 136 6.48 5.38 -5.54
C VAL A 136 7.09 5.14 -6.91
N LYS A 137 8.40 4.91 -6.95
CA LYS A 137 9.13 4.59 -8.18
C LYS A 137 9.64 3.16 -8.15
N ALA A 138 9.43 2.44 -9.24
CA ALA A 138 9.99 1.12 -9.45
C ALA A 138 11.34 1.21 -10.17
N ALA A 139 12.34 0.47 -9.71
CA ALA A 139 13.59 0.31 -10.43
C ALA A 139 13.37 -0.47 -11.74
N ASP A 140 14.26 -0.29 -12.73
CA ASP A 140 14.20 -1.01 -14.01
C ASP A 140 14.26 -2.53 -13.83
N THR A 141 14.84 -3.00 -12.73
CA THR A 141 15.03 -4.42 -12.41
C THR A 141 13.95 -4.96 -11.47
N PHE A 142 13.02 -4.13 -11.01
CA PHE A 142 11.95 -4.60 -10.14
C PHE A 142 11.03 -5.56 -10.88
N SER A 143 10.66 -6.66 -10.25
CA SER A 143 9.76 -7.65 -10.83
C SER A 143 8.55 -7.95 -9.95
N ALA A 144 8.79 -8.20 -8.66
CA ALA A 144 7.72 -8.46 -7.70
C ALA A 144 8.23 -8.27 -6.25
N GLY A 145 7.30 -8.00 -5.33
CA GLY A 145 7.59 -7.87 -3.92
C GLY A 145 6.32 -7.64 -3.11
N ASN A 146 6.47 -7.45 -1.81
CA ASN A 146 5.38 -7.13 -0.90
C ASN A 146 5.60 -5.74 -0.31
N ILE A 147 4.60 -4.88 -0.43
CA ILE A 147 4.53 -3.63 0.34
C ILE A 147 3.83 -3.96 1.66
N GLU A 148 4.47 -3.65 2.77
CA GLU A 148 3.94 -3.93 4.10
C GLU A 148 3.50 -2.64 4.79
N MET A 149 2.37 -2.68 5.47
CA MET A 149 1.86 -1.58 6.28
C MET A 149 1.64 -2.08 7.70
N ASN A 150 2.41 -1.51 8.63
CA ASN A 150 2.48 -1.95 10.01
C ASN A 150 2.18 -0.79 10.97
N LYS A 151 2.06 -1.10 12.27
CA LYS A 151 1.85 -0.12 13.35
C LYS A 151 0.66 0.79 13.09
N ILE A 152 -0.41 0.22 12.54
CA ILE A 152 -1.61 0.95 12.18
C ILE A 152 -2.34 1.41 13.44
N VAL A 153 -2.64 2.70 13.50
CA VAL A 153 -3.46 3.30 14.56
C VAL A 153 -4.47 4.23 13.91
N LEU A 154 -5.75 3.96 14.16
CA LEU A 154 -6.86 4.81 13.75
C LEU A 154 -7.40 5.54 14.97
N SER A 155 -7.60 6.86 14.85
CA SER A 155 -8.20 7.69 15.90
C SER A 155 -9.69 7.81 15.66
N ARG A 156 -10.52 7.21 16.52
CA ARG A 156 -11.97 7.31 16.51
C ARG A 156 -12.44 8.41 17.46
N TYR A 157 -13.24 9.34 16.94
CA TYR A 157 -13.83 10.40 17.75
C TYR A 157 -15.31 10.17 17.98
N GLU A 158 -15.65 9.80 19.19
CA GLU A 158 -17.01 9.51 19.60
C GLU A 158 -17.28 9.99 21.03
N ASN A 159 -18.48 10.50 21.30
CA ASN A 159 -18.88 11.00 22.64
C ASN A 159 -17.89 12.02 23.24
N LYS A 160 -17.34 12.92 22.39
CA LYS A 160 -16.33 13.94 22.75
C LYS A 160 -15.01 13.35 23.27
N LYS A 161 -14.71 12.10 22.95
CA LYS A 161 -13.47 11.42 23.30
C LYS A 161 -12.80 10.87 22.06
N VAL A 162 -11.47 10.85 22.07
CA VAL A 162 -10.67 10.17 21.06
C VAL A 162 -10.21 8.84 21.63
N ASN A 163 -10.54 7.76 20.97
CA ASN A 163 -10.07 6.41 21.26
C ASN A 163 -9.21 5.90 20.09
N GLN A 164 -8.36 4.92 20.35
CA GLN A 164 -7.56 4.29 19.30
C GLN A 164 -8.19 2.95 18.90
N ILE A 165 -8.23 2.69 17.60
CA ILE A 165 -8.46 1.38 17.02
C ILE A 165 -7.12 0.93 16.42
N LYS A 166 -6.74 -0.31 16.62
CA LYS A 166 -5.52 -0.92 16.07
C LYS A 166 -5.89 -2.08 15.17
N PRO A 167 -6.15 -1.81 13.88
CA PRO A 167 -6.37 -2.87 12.92
C PRO A 167 -5.15 -3.79 12.78
N ALA A 168 -5.33 -4.94 12.17
CA ALA A 168 -4.22 -5.80 11.78
C ALA A 168 -3.34 -5.13 10.73
N ASP A 169 -2.07 -5.50 10.73
CA ASP A 169 -1.11 -5.11 9.69
C ASP A 169 -1.60 -5.61 8.32
N PHE A 170 -1.18 -4.94 7.25
CA PHE A 170 -1.61 -5.23 5.89
C PHE A 170 -0.41 -5.46 4.96
N THR A 171 -0.54 -6.40 4.05
CA THR A 171 0.46 -6.68 3.03
C THR A 171 -0.17 -6.64 1.64
N LEU A 172 0.39 -5.83 0.75
CA LEU A 172 0.01 -5.74 -0.65
C LEU A 172 1.08 -6.42 -1.51
N PRO A 173 0.81 -7.57 -2.11
CA PRO A 173 1.69 -8.13 -3.13
C PRO A 173 1.61 -7.26 -4.39
N VAL A 174 2.77 -6.88 -4.93
CA VAL A 174 2.89 -6.10 -6.16
C VAL A 174 3.85 -6.81 -7.10
N SER A 175 3.53 -6.74 -8.39
CA SER A 175 4.41 -7.23 -9.46
C SER A 175 4.32 -6.29 -10.65
N THR A 176 5.42 -6.21 -11.41
CA THR A 176 5.36 -5.48 -12.66
C THR A 176 4.35 -6.16 -13.58
N THR A 177 3.43 -5.36 -14.09
CA THR A 177 2.77 -5.74 -15.34
C THR A 177 3.84 -5.66 -16.40
N ASP A 178 4.09 -6.77 -17.11
CA ASP A 178 4.87 -6.68 -18.32
C ASP A 178 4.21 -5.59 -19.18
N ALA A 179 4.79 -4.40 -19.16
CA ALA A 179 4.54 -3.49 -20.26
C ALA A 179 4.88 -4.36 -21.46
N ILE A 180 3.88 -4.70 -22.27
CA ILE A 180 4.10 -5.33 -23.55
C ILE A 180 4.90 -4.27 -24.33
N ASN A 181 6.19 -4.16 -23.99
CA ASN A 181 7.18 -3.48 -24.78
C ASN A 181 7.14 -4.21 -26.09
N SER A 182 6.33 -3.63 -26.99
CA SER A 182 6.22 -4.03 -28.38
C SER A 182 6.55 -5.52 -28.52
N VAL A 183 5.53 -6.35 -28.72
CA VAL A 183 5.80 -7.57 -29.46
C VAL A 183 6.60 -7.05 -30.65
N GLU A 184 7.94 -7.06 -30.55
CA GLU A 184 8.74 -7.15 -31.76
C GLU A 184 8.10 -8.35 -32.42
N ALA A 185 7.27 -8.04 -33.42
CA ALA A 185 6.69 -9.07 -34.25
C ALA A 185 7.94 -9.84 -34.67
N GLN A 186 8.20 -10.94 -33.97
CA GLN A 186 9.25 -11.88 -34.36
C GLN A 186 8.99 -11.99 -35.81
N LYS A 187 9.96 -11.53 -36.60
CA LYS A 187 9.92 -11.59 -38.05
C LYS A 187 9.58 -13.04 -38.32
N SER A 188 8.28 -13.33 -38.36
CA SER A 188 7.77 -14.68 -38.48
C SER A 188 8.40 -15.11 -39.78
N ASN A 189 9.29 -16.08 -39.68
CA ASN A 189 9.71 -16.78 -40.89
C ASN A 189 8.42 -17.02 -41.63
N SER A 190 8.22 -16.29 -42.72
CA SER A 190 6.95 -16.12 -43.42
C SER A 190 6.41 -17.49 -43.81
N VAL A 191 5.63 -18.08 -42.90
CA VAL A 191 5.04 -19.38 -43.11
C VAL A 191 4.07 -19.22 -44.26
N ARG A 192 4.34 -19.94 -45.34
CA ARG A 192 3.49 -19.98 -46.53
C ARG A 192 2.47 -21.09 -46.31
N VAL A 193 1.20 -20.78 -46.38
CA VAL A 193 0.12 -21.79 -46.30
C VAL A 193 -0.72 -21.77 -47.56
N ASN A 194 -1.20 -22.93 -47.97
CA ASN A 194 -2.18 -23.02 -49.06
C ASN A 194 -3.59 -22.65 -48.59
N LEU A 195 -4.58 -22.67 -49.42
CA LEU A 195 -5.98 -22.36 -49.06
C LEU A 195 -6.59 -23.36 -48.07
N ALA A 196 -6.01 -24.53 -47.91
CA ALA A 196 -6.41 -25.52 -46.90
C ALA A 196 -5.70 -25.35 -45.56
N GLY A 197 -4.88 -24.29 -45.40
CA GLY A 197 -4.13 -24.01 -44.16
C GLY A 197 -2.87 -24.86 -43.96
N GLN A 198 -2.46 -25.66 -44.94
CA GLN A 198 -1.25 -26.48 -44.86
C GLN A 198 -0.02 -25.66 -45.19
N VAL A 199 1.06 -25.85 -44.44
CA VAL A 199 2.34 -25.23 -44.70
C VAL A 199 2.92 -25.79 -46.00
N VAL A 200 3.33 -24.88 -46.89
CA VAL A 200 3.87 -25.24 -48.22
C VAL A 200 5.24 -24.61 -48.44
N ASP A 201 6.09 -25.29 -49.18
CA ASP A 201 7.42 -24.84 -49.52
C ASP A 201 7.44 -23.80 -50.67
N LYS A 202 8.65 -23.38 -51.08
CA LYS A 202 8.83 -22.39 -52.13
C LYS A 202 8.50 -22.93 -53.51
N THR A 203 8.39 -24.25 -53.70
CA THR A 203 8.14 -24.92 -54.98
C THR A 203 6.65 -25.13 -55.22
N PHE A 204 5.81 -24.92 -54.22
CA PHE A 204 4.37 -25.07 -54.36
C PHE A 204 3.80 -24.08 -55.38
N LYS A 205 3.03 -24.60 -56.33
CA LYS A 205 2.30 -23.80 -57.34
C LYS A 205 0.82 -23.75 -56.94
N GLY A 206 0.27 -22.54 -56.94
CA GLY A 206 -1.11 -22.31 -56.53
C GLY A 206 -1.26 -21.06 -55.69
N VAL A 207 -2.42 -20.90 -55.05
CA VAL A 207 -2.66 -19.76 -54.14
C VAL A 207 -2.04 -20.04 -52.79
N VAL A 208 -1.14 -19.15 -52.37
CA VAL A 208 -0.53 -19.17 -51.06
C VAL A 208 -0.93 -17.94 -50.26
N ILE A 209 -1.06 -18.10 -48.95
CA ILE A 209 -1.25 -17.03 -48.00
C ILE A 209 0.06 -16.84 -47.25
N MET A 210 0.61 -15.64 -47.28
CA MET A 210 1.82 -15.27 -46.61
C MET A 210 1.64 -13.87 -46.00
N ASN A 211 1.87 -13.71 -44.70
CA ASN A 211 1.65 -12.44 -43.96
C ASN A 211 0.24 -11.87 -44.22
N GLY A 212 -0.79 -12.72 -44.22
CA GLY A 212 -2.17 -12.31 -44.43
C GLY A 212 -2.54 -11.93 -45.86
N LYS A 213 -1.60 -11.98 -46.82
CA LYS A 213 -1.84 -11.67 -48.22
C LYS A 213 -1.92 -12.94 -49.07
N LYS A 214 -2.91 -13.01 -49.97
CA LYS A 214 -3.05 -14.09 -50.96
C LYS A 214 -2.21 -13.77 -52.22
N THR A 215 -1.38 -14.71 -52.63
CA THR A 215 -0.52 -14.58 -53.80
C THR A 215 -0.63 -15.84 -54.66
N LEU A 216 -0.81 -15.69 -55.96
CA LEU A 216 -0.78 -16.81 -56.88
C LEU A 216 0.67 -17.08 -57.30
N VAL A 217 1.16 -18.28 -56.99
CA VAL A 217 2.48 -18.77 -57.44
C VAL A 217 2.29 -19.65 -58.65
N LYS A 218 2.87 -19.25 -59.78
CA LYS A 218 2.80 -19.95 -61.08
C LYS A 218 3.90 -20.98 -61.22
#